data_de60ca99b0c4bf3d0faa2204a5759713
#
_entry.id   de60ca99b0c4bf3d0faa2204a5759713
#
_cell.length_a   1.000
_cell.length_b   1.000
_cell.length_c   1.000
_cell.angle_alpha   90.00
_cell.angle_beta   90.00
_cell.angle_gamma   90.00
#
_symmetry.space_group_name_H-M   'P 1'
#
loop_
_entity.id
_entity.type
_entity.pdbx_description
1 polymer ?
#
loop_
_entity_poly.entity_id
_entity_poly.type
_entity_poly.pdbx_seq_one_letter_code
_entity_poly.pdbx_strand_id
1 'polypeptide(L)'
;MIPPFLALFCVGLCAGQGDIRRHESLPRPSISAWPSSVVPANSTVTLRCSAPTRDGNFALRKNGFPQGFVPSPDSPEGLAEFHLADLKNSNAGEYTCEYYRRESPHIRSPPSDALLLLVTGNFPKPLLQPHQRGKVTAGGKVTLQCQRPEHLTESIMFALLKKGTSTPIQIQNPVGKETDFSLQNVAVDDTGDYSCVYFQGKPPFWASEPSNHLAIWVTARDSLLEDTESSNRAETTLGTTEIILIIIFTLLFLLAAFLIYRYSNCGAALDKMTKSSHSSKKPEEVVTDVSPAVKSCSLALLLAVTNLLPGPVD
;
A
#
# COMPACT_ATOMS: atom_id res chain seq x y z
N MET A 1 -11.40 55.10 13.37
CA MET A 1 -12.81 55.06 13.79
C MET A 1 -13.61 54.38 12.71
N ILE A 2 -14.04 53.13 12.93
CA ILE A 2 -14.82 52.33 11.96
C ILE A 2 -16.28 52.76 12.16
N PRO A 3 -17.04 53.13 11.11
CA PRO A 3 -18.41 53.57 11.23
C PRO A 3 -19.30 52.41 11.73
N PRO A 4 -20.27 52.67 12.64
CA PRO A 4 -21.08 51.63 13.28
C PRO A 4 -21.95 50.80 12.32
N PHE A 5 -22.15 51.22 11.09
CA PHE A 5 -22.89 50.51 10.07
C PHE A 5 -22.18 49.26 9.54
N LEU A 6 -20.83 49.19 9.57
CA LEU A 6 -20.09 47.99 9.16
C LEU A 6 -20.20 46.85 10.18
N ALA A 7 -20.35 47.15 11.45
CA ALA A 7 -20.51 46.14 12.50
C ALA A 7 -21.85 45.39 12.41
N LEU A 8 -22.93 46.11 12.00
CA LEU A 8 -24.25 45.50 11.81
C LEU A 8 -24.32 44.58 10.57
N PHE A 9 -23.52 44.88 9.54
CA PHE A 9 -23.47 43.99 8.36
C PHE A 9 -22.74 42.67 8.64
N CYS A 10 -21.71 42.65 9.47
CA CYS A 10 -21.01 41.43 9.87
C CYS A 10 -21.87 40.53 10.75
N VAL A 11 -22.72 41.10 11.63
CA VAL A 11 -23.61 40.30 12.51
C VAL A 11 -24.75 39.69 11.71
N GLY A 12 -25.27 40.37 10.69
CA GLY A 12 -26.29 39.84 9.77
C GLY A 12 -25.82 38.68 8.89
N LEU A 13 -24.55 38.68 8.47
CA LEU A 13 -23.96 37.58 7.69
C LEU A 13 -23.64 36.33 8.51
N CYS A 14 -23.37 36.48 9.81
CA CYS A 14 -23.18 35.32 10.70
C CYS A 14 -24.49 34.65 11.17
N ALA A 15 -25.62 35.39 11.16
CA ALA A 15 -26.92 34.83 11.53
C ALA A 15 -27.62 34.07 10.39
N GLY A 16 -27.10 34.16 9.15
CA GLY A 16 -27.64 33.49 7.96
C GLY A 16 -26.99 32.14 7.64
N GLN A 17 -26.18 31.54 8.53
CA GLN A 17 -25.81 30.14 8.41
C GLN A 17 -27.02 29.29 8.79
N GLY A 18 -27.99 29.24 7.86
CA GLY A 18 -29.06 28.26 7.89
C GLY A 18 -28.43 26.89 8.06
N ASP A 19 -29.01 26.11 8.94
CA ASP A 19 -28.79 24.68 9.06
C ASP A 19 -28.61 24.05 7.67
N ILE A 20 -27.37 23.94 7.21
CA ILE A 20 -26.99 22.96 6.24
C ILE A 20 -27.22 21.66 7.01
N ARG A 21 -28.44 21.13 6.94
CA ARG A 21 -28.71 19.74 7.28
C ARG A 21 -27.69 18.97 6.43
N ARG A 22 -26.56 18.66 7.02
CA ARG A 22 -25.69 17.61 6.51
C ARG A 22 -26.66 16.44 6.37
N HIS A 23 -26.98 16.08 5.13
CA HIS A 23 -27.57 14.78 4.84
C HIS A 23 -26.57 13.79 5.43
N GLU A 24 -26.84 13.38 6.65
CA GLU A 24 -26.04 12.40 7.38
C GLU A 24 -26.25 11.08 6.63
N SER A 25 -25.47 10.90 5.55
CA SER A 25 -25.46 9.66 4.81
C SER A 25 -24.90 8.57 5.73
N LEU A 26 -25.66 7.53 5.95
CA LEU A 26 -25.20 6.38 6.72
C LEU A 26 -23.99 5.76 6.00
N PRO A 27 -22.93 5.38 6.72
CA PRO A 27 -21.79 4.70 6.14
C PRO A 27 -22.20 3.32 5.60
N ARG A 28 -21.45 2.82 4.61
CA ARG A 28 -21.68 1.52 3.99
C ARG A 28 -21.45 0.40 5.02
N PRO A 29 -22.35 -0.61 5.11
CA PRO A 29 -22.11 -1.81 5.90
C PRO A 29 -21.15 -2.78 5.21
N SER A 30 -20.65 -3.77 5.94
CA SER A 30 -19.95 -4.92 5.40
C SER A 30 -20.82 -6.17 5.46
N ILE A 31 -20.56 -7.12 4.54
CA ILE A 31 -21.21 -8.44 4.53
C ILE A 31 -20.14 -9.54 4.52
N SER A 32 -20.37 -10.59 5.27
CA SER A 32 -19.50 -11.78 5.31
C SER A 32 -20.33 -13.06 5.42
N ALA A 33 -19.73 -14.20 5.11
CA ALA A 33 -20.36 -15.52 5.23
C ALA A 33 -19.60 -16.37 6.24
N TRP A 34 -20.33 -17.17 7.02
CA TRP A 34 -19.76 -18.15 7.93
C TRP A 34 -20.47 -19.50 7.75
N PRO A 35 -19.73 -20.62 7.60
CA PRO A 35 -18.28 -20.76 7.64
C PRO A 35 -17.57 -20.28 6.37
N SER A 36 -18.26 -20.24 5.21
CA SER A 36 -17.70 -19.86 3.91
C SER A 36 -18.78 -19.36 2.96
N SER A 37 -18.41 -18.57 1.97
CA SER A 37 -19.28 -18.19 0.84
C SER A 37 -19.31 -19.26 -0.27
N VAL A 38 -18.56 -20.35 -0.13
CA VAL A 38 -18.59 -21.50 -1.04
C VAL A 38 -18.89 -22.74 -0.21
N VAL A 39 -20.09 -23.25 -0.32
CA VAL A 39 -20.63 -24.28 0.56
C VAL A 39 -21.37 -25.37 -0.24
N PRO A 40 -21.38 -26.62 0.23
CA PRO A 40 -22.13 -27.68 -0.45
C PRO A 40 -23.63 -27.51 -0.35
N ALA A 41 -24.36 -28.09 -1.30
CA ALA A 41 -25.81 -28.20 -1.19
C ALA A 41 -26.23 -28.92 0.11
N ASN A 42 -27.43 -28.64 0.60
CA ASN A 42 -27.99 -29.14 1.84
C ASN A 42 -27.22 -28.76 3.11
N SER A 43 -26.28 -27.82 3.03
CA SER A 43 -25.59 -27.25 4.18
C SER A 43 -26.27 -25.99 4.68
N THR A 44 -25.66 -25.34 5.68
CA THR A 44 -26.13 -24.09 6.27
C THR A 44 -25.03 -23.03 6.15
N VAL A 45 -25.44 -21.80 5.86
CA VAL A 45 -24.56 -20.63 5.91
C VAL A 45 -25.23 -19.48 6.66
N THR A 46 -24.45 -18.74 7.43
CA THR A 46 -24.88 -17.51 8.09
C THR A 46 -24.26 -16.34 7.37
N LEU A 47 -25.09 -15.47 6.81
CA LEU A 47 -24.63 -14.19 6.26
C LEU A 47 -24.70 -13.14 7.36
N ARG A 48 -23.56 -12.47 7.62
CA ARG A 48 -23.41 -11.48 8.68
C ARG A 48 -23.25 -10.11 8.06
N CYS A 49 -24.14 -9.20 8.41
CA CYS A 49 -24.08 -7.79 8.05
C CYS A 49 -23.62 -6.97 9.25
N SER A 50 -22.56 -6.18 9.09
CA SER A 50 -22.05 -5.32 10.14
C SER A 50 -22.11 -3.85 9.71
N ALA A 51 -22.69 -3.01 10.55
CA ALA A 51 -22.75 -1.57 10.37
C ALA A 51 -21.85 -0.86 11.40
N PRO A 52 -21.26 0.28 11.05
CA PRO A 52 -20.47 1.08 11.99
C PRO A 52 -21.32 1.73 13.11
N THR A 53 -22.64 1.74 12.94
CA THR A 53 -23.61 2.34 13.87
C THR A 53 -24.47 1.25 14.51
N ARG A 54 -24.82 1.43 15.79
CA ARG A 54 -25.51 0.39 16.60
C ARG A 54 -27.01 0.32 16.41
N ASP A 55 -27.67 1.36 15.86
CA ASP A 55 -29.13 1.48 15.84
C ASP A 55 -29.69 1.37 14.42
N GLY A 56 -29.56 0.20 13.81
CA GLY A 56 -30.04 -0.01 12.45
C GLY A 56 -30.85 -1.29 12.27
N ASN A 57 -31.93 -1.22 11.51
CA ASN A 57 -32.60 -2.39 10.97
C ASN A 57 -31.91 -2.81 9.67
N PHE A 58 -31.62 -4.08 9.51
CA PHE A 58 -30.88 -4.60 8.36
C PHE A 58 -31.80 -5.27 7.35
N ALA A 59 -31.50 -5.07 6.08
CA ALA A 59 -32.14 -5.77 4.97
C ALA A 59 -31.09 -6.48 4.10
N LEU A 60 -31.37 -7.75 3.81
CA LEU A 60 -30.57 -8.57 2.91
C LEU A 60 -31.21 -8.57 1.53
N ARG A 61 -30.39 -8.39 0.48
CA ARG A 61 -30.81 -8.51 -0.92
C ARG A 61 -29.98 -9.59 -1.61
N LYS A 62 -30.62 -10.27 -2.54
CA LYS A 62 -29.99 -11.22 -3.45
C LYS A 62 -30.23 -10.80 -4.88
N ASN A 63 -29.17 -10.64 -5.67
CA ASN A 63 -29.25 -10.17 -7.06
C ASN A 63 -30.11 -8.89 -7.18
N GLY A 64 -30.05 -8.00 -6.17
CA GLY A 64 -30.84 -6.78 -6.07
C GLY A 64 -32.25 -6.95 -5.50
N PHE A 65 -32.77 -8.16 -5.35
CA PHE A 65 -34.12 -8.44 -4.82
C PHE A 65 -34.11 -8.67 -3.30
N PRO A 66 -35.10 -8.15 -2.56
CA PRO A 66 -35.23 -8.40 -1.13
C PRO A 66 -35.29 -9.89 -0.79
N GLN A 67 -34.52 -10.34 0.19
CA GLN A 67 -34.51 -11.73 0.67
C GLN A 67 -34.90 -11.85 2.13
N GLY A 68 -34.60 -10.86 2.94
CA GLY A 68 -34.84 -10.89 4.35
C GLY A 68 -34.68 -9.52 4.99
N PHE A 69 -35.35 -9.38 6.12
CA PHE A 69 -35.26 -8.21 6.98
C PHE A 69 -35.07 -8.69 8.40
N VAL A 70 -34.05 -8.20 9.06
CA VAL A 70 -33.81 -8.42 10.48
C VAL A 70 -33.95 -7.08 11.16
N PRO A 71 -35.01 -6.87 11.95
CA PRO A 71 -35.03 -5.74 12.87
C PRO A 71 -33.83 -5.90 13.80
N SER A 72 -33.14 -4.83 14.08
CA SER A 72 -32.10 -4.83 15.11
C SER A 72 -32.79 -4.68 16.47
N PRO A 73 -33.29 -5.75 17.08
CA PRO A 73 -33.96 -5.57 18.33
C PRO A 73 -32.97 -5.44 19.46
N ASP A 74 -31.85 -6.09 19.40
CA ASP A 74 -31.07 -6.35 20.60
C ASP A 74 -29.59 -6.63 20.35
N SER A 75 -29.10 -6.35 19.13
CA SER A 75 -27.67 -6.46 18.90
C SER A 75 -26.98 -5.14 19.31
N PRO A 76 -26.33 -5.10 20.45
CA PRO A 76 -25.63 -3.89 20.92
C PRO A 76 -24.44 -3.52 20.02
N GLU A 77 -24.15 -4.30 19.00
CA GLU A 77 -22.92 -4.26 18.22
C GLU A 77 -23.09 -3.83 16.75
N GLY A 78 -24.32 -3.53 16.30
CA GLY A 78 -24.56 -3.18 14.88
C GLY A 78 -24.34 -4.38 13.93
N LEU A 79 -24.63 -5.59 14.39
CA LEU A 79 -24.49 -6.85 13.64
C LEU A 79 -25.86 -7.49 13.42
N ALA A 80 -26.14 -7.94 12.19
CA ALA A 80 -27.30 -8.76 11.88
C ALA A 80 -26.88 -10.07 11.23
N GLU A 81 -27.52 -11.18 11.64
CA GLU A 81 -27.26 -12.50 11.10
C GLU A 81 -28.47 -13.03 10.34
N PHE A 82 -28.22 -13.51 9.12
CA PHE A 82 -29.21 -14.13 8.25
C PHE A 82 -28.84 -15.61 8.07
N HIS A 83 -29.61 -16.51 8.67
CA HIS A 83 -29.37 -17.94 8.61
C HIS A 83 -30.05 -18.54 7.39
N LEU A 84 -29.28 -19.14 6.49
CA LEU A 84 -29.76 -19.87 5.33
C LEU A 84 -29.46 -21.36 5.54
N ALA A 85 -30.49 -22.14 5.82
CA ALA A 85 -30.39 -23.59 6.01
C ALA A 85 -30.90 -24.35 4.77
N ASP A 86 -30.50 -25.62 4.67
CA ASP A 86 -30.91 -26.52 3.56
C ASP A 86 -30.68 -25.87 2.19
N LEU A 87 -29.41 -25.41 1.99
CA LEU A 87 -29.01 -24.66 0.81
C LEU A 87 -29.22 -25.46 -0.47
N LYS A 88 -29.92 -24.84 -1.41
CA LYS A 88 -30.15 -25.34 -2.77
C LYS A 88 -29.44 -24.45 -3.78
N ASN A 89 -29.31 -24.95 -5.00
CA ASN A 89 -28.70 -24.18 -6.10
C ASN A 89 -29.37 -22.81 -6.29
N SER A 90 -30.66 -22.71 -6.01
CA SER A 90 -31.39 -21.45 -6.04
C SER A 90 -30.93 -20.43 -5.01
N ASN A 91 -30.18 -20.82 -3.99
CA ASN A 91 -29.60 -19.89 -3.02
C ASN A 91 -28.29 -19.25 -3.51
N ALA A 92 -27.64 -19.83 -4.54
CA ALA A 92 -26.46 -19.22 -5.15
C ALA A 92 -26.81 -17.83 -5.73
N GLY A 93 -25.91 -16.86 -5.59
CA GLY A 93 -26.11 -15.51 -6.08
C GLY A 93 -25.27 -14.46 -5.36
N GLU A 94 -25.42 -13.23 -5.82
CA GLU A 94 -24.78 -12.07 -5.20
C GLU A 94 -25.65 -11.50 -4.10
N TYR A 95 -25.12 -11.43 -2.90
CA TYR A 95 -25.80 -10.89 -1.74
C TYR A 95 -25.21 -9.55 -1.34
N THR A 96 -26.08 -8.60 -1.01
CA THR A 96 -25.73 -7.32 -0.43
C THR A 96 -26.60 -7.04 0.78
N CYS A 97 -26.13 -6.26 1.73
CA CYS A 97 -26.95 -5.77 2.80
C CYS A 97 -26.94 -4.24 2.86
N GLU A 98 -28.01 -3.69 3.38
CA GLU A 98 -28.20 -2.29 3.70
C GLU A 98 -28.84 -2.19 5.09
N TYR A 99 -28.70 -1.04 5.75
CA TYR A 99 -29.38 -0.82 7.01
C TYR A 99 -30.08 0.54 7.02
N TYR A 100 -31.06 0.64 7.89
CA TYR A 100 -31.93 1.80 8.02
C TYR A 100 -31.87 2.30 9.45
N ARG A 101 -31.84 3.60 9.65
CA ARG A 101 -31.95 4.18 10.98
C ARG A 101 -33.35 3.86 11.56
N ARG A 102 -33.39 3.34 12.79
CA ARG A 102 -34.67 2.91 13.45
C ARG A 102 -35.68 4.04 13.52
N GLU A 103 -35.23 5.22 13.97
CA GLU A 103 -36.11 6.40 14.14
C GLU A 103 -36.48 7.10 12.84
N SER A 104 -35.80 6.81 11.77
CA SER A 104 -35.98 7.43 10.45
C SER A 104 -35.75 6.41 9.33
N PRO A 105 -36.70 5.52 9.06
CA PRO A 105 -36.56 4.40 8.11
C PRO A 105 -36.32 4.83 6.66
N HIS A 106 -36.55 6.10 6.33
CA HIS A 106 -36.24 6.67 5.03
C HIS A 106 -34.77 6.99 4.84
N ILE A 107 -33.98 7.06 5.94
CA ILE A 107 -32.54 7.24 5.90
C ILE A 107 -31.91 5.85 5.78
N ARG A 108 -31.35 5.57 4.58
CA ARG A 108 -30.74 4.29 4.24
C ARG A 108 -29.25 4.44 4.03
N SER A 109 -28.51 3.38 4.35
CA SER A 109 -27.13 3.26 3.94
C SER A 109 -27.01 2.93 2.45
N PRO A 110 -25.87 3.22 1.80
CA PRO A 110 -25.51 2.52 0.58
C PRO A 110 -25.47 1.01 0.83
N PRO A 111 -25.70 0.16 -0.22
CA PRO A 111 -25.52 -1.28 -0.07
C PRO A 111 -24.05 -1.62 0.21
N SER A 112 -23.83 -2.74 0.91
CA SER A 112 -22.50 -3.34 1.07
C SER A 112 -21.88 -3.68 -0.29
N ASP A 113 -20.60 -4.00 -0.31
CA ASP A 113 -20.01 -4.72 -1.43
C ASP A 113 -20.72 -6.08 -1.59
N ALA A 114 -20.76 -6.58 -2.83
CA ALA A 114 -21.44 -7.83 -3.11
C ALA A 114 -20.64 -9.02 -2.59
N LEU A 115 -21.31 -9.94 -1.91
CA LEU A 115 -20.80 -11.24 -1.53
C LEU A 115 -21.38 -12.30 -2.48
N LEU A 116 -20.54 -12.99 -3.23
CA LEU A 116 -20.96 -14.11 -4.05
C LEU A 116 -21.07 -15.38 -3.20
N LEU A 117 -22.28 -15.88 -3.02
CA LEU A 117 -22.55 -17.18 -2.40
C LEU A 117 -22.64 -18.23 -3.51
N LEU A 118 -21.78 -19.23 -3.45
CA LEU A 118 -21.78 -20.39 -4.34
C LEU A 118 -22.26 -21.63 -3.58
N VAL A 119 -23.21 -22.35 -4.18
CA VAL A 119 -23.66 -23.66 -3.73
C VAL A 119 -23.05 -24.70 -4.67
N THR A 120 -22.19 -25.56 -4.13
CA THR A 120 -21.41 -26.53 -4.90
C THR A 120 -22.13 -27.86 -5.09
N GLY A 121 -21.72 -28.63 -6.10
CA GLY A 121 -22.27 -29.96 -6.38
C GLY A 121 -23.02 -30.08 -7.70
N ASN A 122 -23.12 -29.01 -8.52
CA ASN A 122 -23.83 -29.04 -9.80
C ASN A 122 -22.98 -29.59 -10.96
N PHE A 123 -21.68 -29.45 -10.87
CA PHE A 123 -20.74 -29.93 -11.88
C PHE A 123 -19.70 -30.83 -11.24
N PRO A 124 -19.06 -31.72 -12.02
CA PRO A 124 -17.98 -32.56 -11.51
C PRO A 124 -16.79 -31.70 -11.04
N LYS A 125 -16.04 -32.24 -10.12
CA LYS A 125 -14.88 -31.56 -9.53
C LYS A 125 -13.80 -31.30 -10.57
N PRO A 126 -13.11 -30.13 -10.49
CA PRO A 126 -11.93 -29.82 -11.29
C PRO A 126 -10.69 -30.56 -10.77
N LEU A 127 -9.61 -30.52 -11.56
CA LEU A 127 -8.28 -30.92 -11.14
C LEU A 127 -7.49 -29.71 -10.68
N LEU A 128 -6.92 -29.75 -9.47
CA LEU A 128 -5.98 -28.75 -8.99
C LEU A 128 -4.60 -29.37 -8.85
N GLN A 129 -3.60 -28.75 -9.46
CA GLN A 129 -2.21 -29.24 -9.42
C GLN A 129 -1.22 -28.07 -9.36
N PRO A 130 -0.05 -28.25 -8.73
CA PRO A 130 0.98 -27.22 -8.72
C PRO A 130 1.78 -27.28 -10.02
N HIS A 131 2.17 -26.12 -10.56
CA HIS A 131 3.10 -26.04 -11.71
C HIS A 131 4.50 -26.56 -11.35
N GLN A 132 4.93 -26.30 -10.13
CA GLN A 132 6.25 -26.69 -9.63
C GLN A 132 6.10 -27.60 -8.42
N ARG A 133 6.79 -28.72 -8.43
CA ARG A 133 6.92 -29.62 -7.25
C ARG A 133 8.21 -29.24 -6.54
N GLY A 134 8.13 -28.82 -5.30
CA GLY A 134 9.31 -28.49 -4.51
C GLY A 134 8.99 -27.78 -3.21
N LYS A 135 10.04 -27.49 -2.45
CA LYS A 135 9.92 -26.66 -1.24
C LYS A 135 9.56 -25.23 -1.64
N VAL A 136 8.57 -24.68 -0.98
CA VAL A 136 8.19 -23.28 -1.08
C VAL A 136 8.80 -22.54 0.09
N THR A 137 9.58 -21.50 -0.17
CA THR A 137 10.16 -20.64 0.87
C THR A 137 9.41 -19.31 0.91
N ALA A 138 9.33 -18.70 2.10
CA ALA A 138 8.73 -17.37 2.28
C ALA A 138 9.38 -16.34 1.34
N GLY A 139 8.57 -15.45 0.76
CA GLY A 139 8.99 -14.51 -0.29
C GLY A 139 8.95 -15.09 -1.71
N GLY A 140 8.73 -16.40 -1.85
CA GLY A 140 8.65 -17.07 -3.16
C GLY A 140 7.31 -16.88 -3.85
N LYS A 141 7.16 -17.59 -4.98
CA LYS A 141 5.94 -17.64 -5.80
C LYS A 141 5.44 -19.08 -5.89
N VAL A 142 4.13 -19.26 -5.77
CA VAL A 142 3.44 -20.54 -6.03
C VAL A 142 2.43 -20.34 -7.13
N THR A 143 2.44 -21.22 -8.13
CA THR A 143 1.43 -21.24 -9.20
C THR A 143 0.66 -22.55 -9.15
N LEU A 144 -0.67 -22.45 -9.06
CA LEU A 144 -1.59 -23.57 -8.97
C LEU A 144 -2.49 -23.54 -10.20
N GLN A 145 -2.46 -24.60 -11.00
CA GLN A 145 -3.33 -24.75 -12.15
C GLN A 145 -4.63 -25.46 -11.75
N CYS A 146 -5.76 -24.83 -12.06
CA CYS A 146 -7.08 -25.41 -11.92
C CYS A 146 -7.67 -25.71 -13.29
N GLN A 147 -8.03 -26.98 -13.55
CA GLN A 147 -8.53 -27.45 -14.83
C GLN A 147 -9.92 -28.07 -14.68
N ARG A 148 -10.90 -27.61 -15.50
CA ARG A 148 -12.25 -28.21 -15.58
C ARG A 148 -12.31 -29.32 -16.64
N PRO A 149 -13.27 -30.25 -16.53
CA PRO A 149 -13.58 -31.20 -17.61
C PRO A 149 -14.01 -30.50 -18.92
N GLU A 150 -13.82 -31.14 -20.07
CA GLU A 150 -13.87 -30.52 -21.39
C GLU A 150 -15.24 -30.07 -21.93
N HIS A 151 -16.35 -30.53 -21.34
CA HIS A 151 -17.67 -30.48 -21.98
C HIS A 151 -18.57 -29.27 -21.61
N LEU A 152 -18.03 -28.15 -21.17
CA LEU A 152 -18.82 -26.97 -20.83
C LEU A 152 -18.52 -25.82 -21.80
N THR A 153 -19.56 -25.33 -22.48
CA THR A 153 -19.45 -24.27 -23.51
C THR A 153 -19.75 -22.87 -22.99
N GLU A 154 -20.15 -22.74 -21.73
CA GLU A 154 -20.52 -21.47 -21.13
C GLU A 154 -19.32 -20.67 -20.58
N SER A 155 -19.54 -19.37 -20.37
CA SER A 155 -18.60 -18.52 -19.65
C SER A 155 -18.43 -18.99 -18.21
N ILE A 156 -17.29 -19.58 -17.92
CA ILE A 156 -16.96 -20.20 -16.65
C ILE A 156 -15.90 -19.37 -15.93
N MET A 157 -16.17 -19.10 -14.68
CA MET A 157 -15.24 -18.51 -13.73
C MET A 157 -14.60 -19.59 -12.85
N PHE A 158 -13.42 -19.32 -12.37
CA PHE A 158 -12.70 -20.20 -11.44
C PHE A 158 -12.42 -19.46 -10.14
N ALA A 159 -12.51 -20.18 -9.02
CA ALA A 159 -12.19 -19.66 -7.71
C ALA A 159 -11.21 -20.58 -6.98
N LEU A 160 -10.15 -19.98 -6.42
CA LEU A 160 -9.21 -20.66 -5.55
C LEU A 160 -9.65 -20.48 -4.10
N LEU A 161 -9.74 -21.59 -3.39
CA LEU A 161 -10.16 -21.66 -1.99
C LEU A 161 -8.99 -22.08 -1.13
N LYS A 162 -8.91 -21.52 0.08
CA LYS A 162 -8.02 -21.95 1.13
C LYS A 162 -8.85 -22.38 2.33
N LYS A 163 -8.58 -23.54 2.88
CA LYS A 163 -9.29 -24.06 4.07
C LYS A 163 -9.14 -23.06 5.22
N GLY A 164 -10.26 -22.74 5.85
CA GLY A 164 -10.32 -21.78 6.97
C GLY A 164 -10.59 -20.33 6.54
N THR A 165 -10.64 -20.02 5.24
CA THR A 165 -11.08 -18.70 4.78
C THR A 165 -12.58 -18.69 4.48
N SER A 166 -13.23 -17.56 4.76
CA SER A 166 -14.67 -17.41 4.54
C SER A 166 -15.05 -17.07 3.10
N THR A 167 -14.07 -16.68 2.28
CA THR A 167 -14.25 -16.31 0.88
C THR A 167 -13.13 -16.91 0.02
N PRO A 168 -13.36 -17.07 -1.29
CA PRO A 168 -12.28 -17.40 -2.23
C PRO A 168 -11.12 -16.41 -2.12
N ILE A 169 -9.90 -16.90 -2.20
CA ILE A 169 -8.71 -16.04 -2.15
C ILE A 169 -8.40 -15.40 -3.50
N GLN A 170 -8.79 -16.04 -4.60
CA GLN A 170 -8.71 -15.49 -5.95
C GLN A 170 -9.89 -15.99 -6.80
N ILE A 171 -10.38 -15.13 -7.70
CA ILE A 171 -11.37 -15.46 -8.71
C ILE A 171 -10.82 -15.02 -10.07
N GLN A 172 -10.98 -15.87 -11.09
CA GLN A 172 -10.51 -15.60 -12.45
C GLN A 172 -11.56 -15.99 -13.48
N ASN A 173 -11.54 -15.29 -14.63
CA ASN A 173 -12.42 -15.55 -15.78
C ASN A 173 -11.58 -15.84 -17.04
N PRO A 174 -10.98 -17.03 -17.17
CA PRO A 174 -10.20 -17.39 -18.35
C PRO A 174 -11.08 -17.70 -19.54
N VAL A 175 -10.52 -17.58 -20.74
CA VAL A 175 -11.19 -17.96 -21.98
C VAL A 175 -11.19 -19.48 -22.19
N GLY A 176 -10.33 -20.22 -21.47
CA GLY A 176 -10.09 -21.65 -21.68
C GLY A 176 -10.72 -22.57 -20.63
N LYS A 177 -10.29 -23.83 -20.65
CA LYS A 177 -10.70 -24.87 -19.71
C LYS A 177 -9.87 -24.90 -18.43
N GLU A 178 -8.85 -24.07 -18.33
CA GLU A 178 -7.89 -24.04 -17.22
C GLU A 178 -7.49 -22.61 -16.89
N THR A 179 -7.00 -22.42 -15.68
CA THR A 179 -6.46 -21.14 -15.20
C THR A 179 -5.32 -21.37 -14.22
N ASP A 180 -4.40 -20.43 -14.19
CA ASP A 180 -3.26 -20.41 -13.26
C ASP A 180 -3.49 -19.38 -12.17
N PHE A 181 -3.66 -19.86 -10.95
CA PHE A 181 -3.67 -19.01 -9.77
C PHE A 181 -2.24 -18.78 -9.28
N SER A 182 -1.85 -17.53 -9.15
CA SER A 182 -0.50 -17.16 -8.76
C SER A 182 -0.50 -16.48 -7.39
N LEU A 183 0.10 -17.16 -6.40
CA LEU A 183 0.37 -16.62 -5.08
C LEU A 183 1.78 -16.02 -5.11
N GLN A 184 1.87 -14.70 -4.98
CA GLN A 184 3.15 -13.96 -4.98
C GLN A 184 3.57 -13.67 -3.54
N ASN A 185 4.89 -13.63 -3.30
CA ASN A 185 5.45 -13.27 -2.00
C ASN A 185 4.81 -14.05 -0.83
N VAL A 186 4.71 -15.39 -1.00
CA VAL A 186 4.04 -16.24 -0.02
C VAL A 186 4.72 -16.15 1.35
N ALA A 187 3.91 -16.11 2.41
CA ALA A 187 4.34 -16.13 3.79
C ALA A 187 4.12 -17.51 4.42
N VAL A 188 4.66 -17.75 5.58
CA VAL A 188 4.44 -19.00 6.34
C VAL A 188 2.94 -19.23 6.59
N ASP A 189 2.18 -18.16 6.79
CA ASP A 189 0.72 -18.17 6.98
C ASP A 189 -0.05 -18.64 5.73
N ASP A 190 0.61 -18.66 4.55
CA ASP A 190 0.03 -19.25 3.35
C ASP A 190 0.13 -20.75 3.29
N THR A 191 0.78 -21.39 4.27
CA THR A 191 0.69 -22.82 4.48
C THR A 191 -0.76 -23.24 4.68
N GLY A 192 -1.18 -24.33 4.05
CA GLY A 192 -2.54 -24.85 4.21
C GLY A 192 -3.02 -25.71 3.05
N ASP A 193 -4.29 -26.12 3.15
CA ASP A 193 -4.98 -26.91 2.15
C ASP A 193 -5.71 -25.98 1.18
N TYR A 194 -5.43 -26.14 -0.10
CA TYR A 194 -6.04 -25.41 -1.18
C TYR A 194 -6.93 -26.32 -2.03
N SER A 195 -8.02 -25.77 -2.54
CA SER A 195 -8.87 -26.41 -3.53
C SER A 195 -9.36 -25.37 -4.54
N CYS A 196 -9.91 -25.80 -5.67
CA CYS A 196 -10.55 -24.89 -6.60
C CYS A 196 -11.95 -25.38 -6.97
N VAL A 197 -12.78 -24.44 -7.35
CA VAL A 197 -14.10 -24.68 -7.96
C VAL A 197 -14.19 -23.89 -9.27
N TYR A 198 -15.00 -24.32 -10.19
CA TYR A 198 -15.44 -23.51 -11.33
C TYR A 198 -16.94 -23.32 -11.29
N PHE A 199 -17.42 -22.20 -11.81
CA PHE A 199 -18.82 -21.84 -11.72
C PHE A 199 -19.24 -20.92 -12.87
N GLN A 200 -20.56 -20.85 -13.15
CA GLN A 200 -21.09 -19.92 -14.15
C GLN A 200 -20.95 -18.49 -13.67
N GLY A 201 -20.40 -17.61 -14.51
CA GLY A 201 -20.20 -16.20 -14.21
C GLY A 201 -21.49 -15.35 -14.18
N LYS A 202 -22.65 -15.99 -14.47
CA LYS A 202 -23.98 -15.36 -14.49
C LYS A 202 -24.98 -16.28 -13.81
N PRO A 203 -26.13 -15.74 -13.37
CA PRO A 203 -27.22 -16.55 -12.85
C PRO A 203 -27.54 -17.72 -13.80
N PRO A 204 -27.72 -18.93 -13.25
CA PRO A 204 -27.96 -19.29 -11.86
C PRO A 204 -26.71 -19.50 -10.98
N PHE A 205 -25.49 -19.19 -11.42
CA PHE A 205 -24.22 -19.34 -10.68
C PHE A 205 -23.93 -20.78 -10.23
N TRP A 206 -24.30 -21.75 -11.02
CA TRP A 206 -24.04 -23.17 -10.70
C TRP A 206 -22.55 -23.42 -10.57
N ALA A 207 -22.16 -24.12 -9.51
CA ALA A 207 -20.77 -24.38 -9.18
C ALA A 207 -20.48 -25.88 -9.12
N SER A 208 -19.25 -26.24 -9.42
CA SER A 208 -18.73 -27.59 -9.33
C SER A 208 -18.57 -28.05 -7.87
N GLU A 209 -18.39 -29.35 -7.70
CA GLU A 209 -17.75 -29.84 -6.47
C GLU A 209 -16.34 -29.25 -6.37
N PRO A 210 -15.82 -29.02 -5.15
CA PRO A 210 -14.42 -28.63 -4.98
C PRO A 210 -13.46 -29.72 -5.48
N SER A 211 -12.31 -29.31 -6.03
CA SER A 211 -11.22 -30.22 -6.33
C SER A 211 -10.75 -30.98 -5.07
N ASN A 212 -9.96 -32.02 -5.26
CA ASN A 212 -9.20 -32.58 -4.16
C ASN A 212 -8.31 -31.50 -3.53
N HIS A 213 -8.09 -31.61 -2.22
CA HIS A 213 -7.21 -30.68 -1.52
C HIS A 213 -5.75 -30.89 -1.94
N LEU A 214 -5.07 -29.77 -2.11
CA LEU A 214 -3.64 -29.69 -2.37
C LEU A 214 -2.98 -28.97 -1.19
N ALA A 215 -2.13 -29.67 -0.44
CA ALA A 215 -1.39 -29.08 0.65
C ALA A 215 -0.17 -28.29 0.15
N ILE A 216 -0.07 -27.05 0.55
CA ILE A 216 1.09 -26.18 0.32
C ILE A 216 1.78 -25.93 1.66
N TRP A 217 3.09 -26.15 1.70
CA TRP A 217 3.93 -25.91 2.88
C TRP A 217 4.95 -24.83 2.57
N VAL A 218 4.84 -23.71 3.27
CA VAL A 218 5.78 -22.59 3.15
C VAL A 218 6.71 -22.61 4.34
N THR A 219 8.02 -22.75 4.08
CA THR A 219 9.06 -22.70 5.11
C THR A 219 9.56 -21.25 5.25
N ALA A 220 9.93 -20.88 6.48
CA ALA A 220 10.61 -19.61 6.70
C ALA A 220 11.90 -19.56 5.87
N ARG A 221 12.26 -18.38 5.38
CA ARG A 221 13.57 -18.15 4.78
C ARG A 221 14.61 -18.24 5.90
N ASP A 222 15.57 -19.14 5.78
CA ASP A 222 16.68 -19.21 6.72
C ASP A 222 17.53 -17.95 6.58
N SER A 223 17.31 -16.99 7.47
CA SER A 223 18.07 -15.74 7.53
C SER A 223 19.57 -15.94 7.82
N LEU A 224 19.94 -17.13 8.27
CA LEU A 224 21.33 -17.46 8.58
C LEU A 224 22.26 -17.63 7.35
N LEU A 225 21.69 -17.81 6.15
CA LEU A 225 22.50 -17.92 4.93
C LEU A 225 22.65 -16.58 4.18
N GLU A 226 21.72 -15.62 4.36
CA GLU A 226 21.85 -14.29 3.78
C GLU A 226 22.84 -13.41 4.56
N ASP A 227 22.95 -13.59 5.86
CA ASP A 227 23.93 -12.83 6.68
C ASP A 227 25.37 -13.19 6.33
N THR A 228 25.64 -14.39 5.78
CA THR A 228 27.01 -14.79 5.38
C THR A 228 27.38 -14.22 4.00
N GLU A 229 26.44 -14.13 3.05
CA GLU A 229 26.71 -13.49 1.75
C GLU A 229 26.65 -11.96 1.85
N SER A 230 25.75 -11.41 2.66
CA SER A 230 25.66 -9.97 2.91
C SER A 230 26.84 -9.46 3.73
N SER A 231 27.32 -10.23 4.70
CA SER A 231 28.52 -9.89 5.49
C SER A 231 29.79 -9.85 4.63
N ASN A 232 29.98 -10.82 3.73
CA ASN A 232 31.12 -10.82 2.83
C ASN A 232 31.05 -9.71 1.74
N ARG A 233 29.84 -9.28 1.38
CA ARG A 233 29.65 -8.18 0.41
C ARG A 233 29.73 -6.82 1.08
N ALA A 234 29.35 -6.71 2.35
CA ALA A 234 29.49 -5.50 3.15
C ALA A 234 30.95 -5.23 3.55
N GLU A 235 31.73 -6.27 3.90
CA GLU A 235 33.16 -6.09 4.22
C GLU A 235 33.98 -5.63 3.01
N THR A 236 33.70 -6.14 1.79
CA THR A 236 34.44 -5.69 0.58
C THR A 236 34.03 -4.30 0.13
N THR A 237 32.79 -3.84 0.40
CA THR A 237 32.37 -2.48 0.03
C THR A 237 32.68 -1.44 1.10
N LEU A 238 32.64 -1.80 2.39
CA LEU A 238 33.07 -0.87 3.47
C LEU A 238 34.55 -0.51 3.36
N GLY A 239 35.41 -1.48 3.11
CA GLY A 239 36.86 -1.23 2.95
C GLY A 239 37.20 -0.28 1.81
N THR A 240 36.48 -0.34 0.69
CA THR A 240 36.73 0.57 -0.45
C THR A 240 36.18 1.97 -0.20
N THR A 241 35.03 2.12 0.41
CA THR A 241 34.47 3.44 0.74
C THR A 241 35.24 4.14 1.85
N GLU A 242 35.68 3.41 2.87
CA GLU A 242 36.56 3.95 3.93
C GLU A 242 37.89 4.41 3.38
N ILE A 243 38.54 3.62 2.51
CA ILE A 243 39.82 4.01 1.86
C ILE A 243 39.62 5.26 1.01
N ILE A 244 38.57 5.36 0.23
CA ILE A 244 38.26 6.54 -0.59
C ILE A 244 38.05 7.78 0.29
N LEU A 245 37.29 7.66 1.39
CA LEU A 245 37.08 8.76 2.31
C LEU A 245 38.37 9.21 2.98
N ILE A 246 39.23 8.29 3.42
CA ILE A 246 40.55 8.62 3.98
C ILE A 246 41.42 9.37 2.96
N ILE A 247 41.44 8.93 1.71
CA ILE A 247 42.17 9.60 0.63
C ILE A 247 41.64 11.03 0.41
N ILE A 248 40.31 11.20 0.38
CA ILE A 248 39.68 12.52 0.21
C ILE A 248 40.06 13.43 1.38
N PHE A 249 39.94 12.95 2.63
CA PHE A 249 40.28 13.74 3.83
C PHE A 249 41.74 14.10 3.86
N THR A 250 42.65 13.19 3.50
CA THR A 250 44.09 13.49 3.45
C THR A 250 44.41 14.53 2.38
N LEU A 251 43.80 14.45 1.20
CA LEU A 251 43.96 15.45 0.15
C LEU A 251 43.46 16.83 0.57
N LEU A 252 42.26 16.88 1.21
CA LEU A 252 41.71 18.13 1.73
C LEU A 252 42.59 18.74 2.83
N PHE A 253 43.15 17.92 3.70
CA PHE A 253 44.05 18.36 4.75
C PHE A 253 45.35 18.92 4.18
N LEU A 254 45.93 18.27 3.18
CA LEU A 254 47.11 18.77 2.48
C LEU A 254 46.87 20.09 1.74
N LEU A 255 45.70 20.20 1.13
CA LEU A 255 45.26 21.43 0.46
C LEU A 255 45.07 22.57 1.44
N ALA A 256 44.44 22.32 2.58
CA ALA A 256 44.31 23.30 3.66
C ALA A 256 45.66 23.73 4.22
N ALA A 257 46.55 22.80 4.49
CA ALA A 257 47.91 23.07 4.94
C ALA A 257 48.72 23.92 3.92
N PHE A 258 48.58 23.59 2.62
CA PHE A 258 49.19 24.36 1.55
C PHE A 258 48.64 25.80 1.47
N LEU A 259 47.32 25.95 1.62
CA LEU A 259 46.71 27.29 1.62
C LEU A 259 47.14 28.10 2.84
N ILE A 260 47.21 27.49 4.03
CA ILE A 260 47.75 28.16 5.26
C ILE A 260 49.18 28.55 5.06
N TYR A 261 50.03 27.68 4.52
CA TYR A 261 51.45 27.98 4.23
C TYR A 261 51.59 29.14 3.24
N ARG A 262 50.77 29.14 2.18
CA ARG A 262 50.76 30.24 1.18
C ARG A 262 50.29 31.55 1.82
N TYR A 263 49.26 31.48 2.68
CA TYR A 263 48.73 32.65 3.37
C TYR A 263 49.73 33.25 4.38
N SER A 264 50.40 32.41 5.17
CA SER A 264 51.42 32.88 6.12
C SER A 264 52.64 33.48 5.43
N ASN A 265 53.05 32.93 4.27
CA ASN A 265 54.14 33.53 3.48
C ASN A 265 53.73 34.86 2.81
N CYS A 266 52.44 35.02 2.46
CA CYS A 266 51.94 36.29 1.95
C CYS A 266 51.88 37.36 3.05
N GLY A 267 51.48 36.96 4.30
CA GLY A 267 51.47 37.84 5.47
C GLY A 267 52.90 38.32 5.87
N ALA A 268 53.89 37.44 5.80
CA ALA A 268 55.28 37.79 6.10
C ALA A 268 55.89 38.78 5.09
N ALA A 269 55.39 38.79 3.86
CA ALA A 269 55.76 39.77 2.83
C ALA A 269 55.17 41.15 3.09
N LEU A 270 53.94 41.23 3.65
CA LEU A 270 53.30 42.49 4.03
C LEU A 270 54.00 43.14 5.25
N ASP A 271 54.40 42.34 6.23
CA ASP A 271 55.00 42.83 7.47
C ASP A 271 56.45 43.41 7.22
N LYS A 272 57.16 42.90 6.21
CA LYS A 272 58.40 43.46 5.72
C LYS A 272 58.22 44.79 4.99
N MET A 273 57.16 45.01 4.30
CA MET A 273 56.86 46.28 3.63
C MET A 273 56.40 47.38 4.61
N THR A 274 55.71 47.08 5.67
CA THR A 274 55.34 48.08 6.71
C THR A 274 56.46 48.50 7.57
N LYS A 275 57.51 47.67 7.80
CA LYS A 275 58.70 48.04 8.56
C LYS A 275 59.66 48.91 7.76
N SER A 276 59.63 48.91 6.43
CA SER A 276 60.46 49.72 5.56
C SER A 276 59.98 51.14 5.41
N SER A 277 58.76 51.50 5.73
CA SER A 277 58.16 52.80 5.49
C SER A 277 58.32 53.82 6.64
N HIS A 278 58.94 53.43 7.75
CA HIS A 278 59.06 54.31 8.94
C HIS A 278 60.43 55.07 9.06
N SER A 279 61.24 55.15 7.98
CA SER A 279 62.39 55.98 8.00
C SER A 279 62.49 56.81 6.72
N SER A 280 62.24 58.14 6.88
CA SER A 280 62.61 59.30 6.09
C SER A 280 61.46 60.05 5.32
N LYS A 281 61.22 61.19 5.85
CA LYS A 281 60.79 62.54 5.35
C LYS A 281 60.32 62.75 3.91
N LYS A 282 59.17 63.47 3.89
CA LYS A 282 58.71 64.54 2.97
C LYS A 282 57.97 64.07 1.67
N PRO A 283 56.87 64.78 1.31
CA PRO A 283 55.88 64.32 0.36
C PRO A 283 56.21 64.68 -1.06
N GLU A 284 56.05 63.76 -1.96
CA GLU A 284 55.89 64.03 -3.37
C GLU A 284 55.08 62.91 -4.05
N GLU A 285 54.22 63.30 -4.92
CA GLU A 285 53.18 62.59 -5.67
C GLU A 285 53.80 61.41 -6.42
N VAL A 286 53.30 60.15 -6.14
CA VAL A 286 53.72 58.97 -6.92
C VAL A 286 52.50 58.10 -7.20
N VAL A 287 52.20 57.91 -8.43
CA VAL A 287 51.35 56.97 -9.12
C VAL A 287 51.61 55.58 -8.56
N THR A 288 50.54 54.93 -8.12
CA THR A 288 50.52 53.55 -7.58
C THR A 288 50.63 52.53 -8.71
N ASP A 289 51.82 51.98 -8.89
CA ASP A 289 52.00 50.76 -9.65
C ASP A 289 51.94 49.57 -8.68
N VAL A 290 50.82 48.87 -8.66
CA VAL A 290 50.62 47.69 -7.78
C VAL A 290 51.27 46.49 -8.43
N SER A 291 52.28 45.94 -7.82
CA SER A 291 52.99 44.73 -8.21
C SER A 291 52.07 43.54 -8.56
N PRO A 292 52.35 42.76 -9.61
CA PRO A 292 51.51 41.67 -10.13
C PRO A 292 51.25 40.55 -9.12
N ALA A 293 52.03 40.44 -8.06
CA ALA A 293 51.84 39.41 -7.03
C ALA A 293 50.59 39.63 -6.15
N VAL A 294 50.10 40.87 -6.01
CA VAL A 294 48.91 41.19 -5.19
C VAL A 294 47.64 40.92 -5.99
N LYS A 295 47.64 41.05 -7.31
CA LYS A 295 46.47 40.70 -8.16
C LYS A 295 46.22 39.21 -8.24
N SER A 296 47.24 38.37 -8.11
CA SER A 296 47.11 36.91 -8.16
C SER A 296 46.48 36.33 -6.88
N CYS A 297 46.66 36.95 -5.71
CA CYS A 297 46.03 36.48 -4.46
C CYS A 297 44.54 36.78 -4.38
N SER A 298 44.10 37.91 -4.96
CA SER A 298 42.68 38.32 -4.91
C SER A 298 41.81 37.53 -5.88
N LEU A 299 42.35 37.10 -7.03
CA LEU A 299 41.62 36.34 -8.04
C LEU A 299 41.42 34.88 -7.64
N ALA A 300 42.39 34.31 -6.89
CA ALA A 300 42.31 32.93 -6.41
C ALA A 300 41.24 32.74 -5.32
N LEU A 301 40.94 33.78 -4.53
CA LEU A 301 39.87 33.74 -3.52
C LEU A 301 38.47 33.85 -4.12
N LEU A 302 38.28 34.58 -5.21
CA LEU A 302 36.98 34.71 -5.90
C LEU A 302 36.60 33.43 -6.65
N LEU A 303 37.54 32.71 -7.22
CA LEU A 303 37.31 31.45 -7.96
C LEU A 303 37.02 30.26 -7.03
N ALA A 304 37.49 30.29 -5.78
CA ALA A 304 37.24 29.24 -4.80
C ALA A 304 35.83 29.34 -4.17
N VAL A 305 35.22 30.53 -4.14
CA VAL A 305 33.92 30.76 -3.52
C VAL A 305 32.79 30.49 -4.53
N THR A 306 33.01 30.66 -5.82
CA THR A 306 31.99 30.46 -6.85
C THR A 306 31.71 28.98 -7.22
N ASN A 307 32.60 28.06 -6.85
CA ASN A 307 32.49 26.64 -7.15
C ASN A 307 31.87 25.80 -6.00
N LEU A 308 31.40 26.43 -4.91
CA LEU A 308 30.81 25.73 -3.74
C LEU A 308 29.31 25.89 -3.58
N LEU A 309 28.61 26.50 -4.54
CA LEU A 309 27.16 26.61 -4.51
C LEU A 309 26.55 25.56 -5.48
N PRO A 310 25.67 24.67 -5.01
CA PRO A 310 24.95 23.77 -5.90
C PRO A 310 23.96 24.55 -6.77
N GLY A 311 24.00 24.29 -8.06
CA GLY A 311 23.04 24.82 -9.03
C GLY A 311 21.63 24.30 -8.78
N PRO A 312 20.61 25.01 -9.27
CA PRO A 312 19.22 24.60 -9.08
C PRO A 312 18.94 23.29 -9.84
N VAL A 313 18.23 22.42 -9.16
CA VAL A 313 17.67 21.17 -9.71
C VAL A 313 16.38 21.56 -10.43
N ASP A 314 16.33 21.37 -11.75
CA ASP A 314 15.09 21.29 -12.54
C ASP A 314 14.56 19.85 -12.50
#